data_93567dc653ce1f4af67e06992811623f
#
_entry.id   93567dc653ce1f4af67e06992811623f
#
_cell.length_a   1.000
_cell.length_b   1.000
_cell.length_c   1.000
_cell.angle_alpha   90.00
_cell.angle_beta   90.00
_cell.angle_gamma   90.00
#
_symmetry.space_group_name_H-M   'P 1'
#
loop_
_entity.id
_entity.type
_entity.pdbx_description
1 polymer ?
#
loop_
_entity_poly.entity_id
_entity_poly.type
_entity_poly.pdbx_seq_one_letter_code
_entity_poly.pdbx_strand_id
1 'polypeptide(L)'
;AAAFASRRKQVVGVDINARAVETINRGEIHIVEPDLDRVVKEAVEGGFLRASTTPVEADAYLIAVPTPFKGDHEPDMAFVESAAKSIAPVLKKGALVILESTSPVGATEQMAQWLAEARPDLSFPQQAGEQADVNIAYCPERVLPGQVMVELIKNDRVIGGMTPVCSERASALYKIFLEGECVVTNSRTAE
;
A
#
# COMPACT_ATOMS: atom_id res chain seq x y z
N ALA A 1 3.55 7.05 1.51
CA ALA A 1 3.07 8.20 0.70
C ALA A 1 4.20 9.21 0.45
N ALA A 2 4.77 9.84 1.49
CA ALA A 2 5.77 10.91 1.36
C ALA A 2 7.02 10.50 0.54
N ALA A 3 7.51 9.28 0.68
CA ALA A 3 8.66 8.78 -0.07
C ALA A 3 8.43 8.75 -1.59
N PHE A 4 7.25 8.36 -2.05
CA PHE A 4 6.88 8.45 -3.48
C PHE A 4 6.72 9.90 -3.95
N ALA A 5 6.06 10.73 -3.14
CA ALA A 5 5.83 12.13 -3.47
C ALA A 5 7.15 12.93 -3.57
N SER A 6 8.15 12.63 -2.72
CA SER A 6 9.49 13.23 -2.80
C SER A 6 10.23 12.89 -4.11
N ARG A 7 9.82 11.81 -4.80
CA ARG A 7 10.29 11.45 -6.14
C ARG A 7 9.35 11.97 -7.25
N ARG A 8 8.55 13.00 -6.95
CA ARG A 8 7.61 13.68 -7.87
C ARG A 8 6.55 12.75 -8.46
N LYS A 9 6.16 11.69 -7.74
CA LYS A 9 5.00 10.87 -8.10
C LYS A 9 3.74 11.50 -7.52
N GLN A 10 2.63 11.45 -8.27
CA GLN A 10 1.34 11.90 -7.79
C GLN A 10 0.80 10.90 -6.77
N VAL A 11 0.60 11.32 -5.54
CA VAL A 11 0.18 10.46 -4.43
C VAL A 11 -1.06 11.03 -3.77
N VAL A 12 -2.02 10.15 -3.53
CA VAL A 12 -3.22 10.46 -2.74
C VAL A 12 -3.21 9.58 -1.49
N GLY A 13 -3.00 10.18 -0.33
CA GLY A 13 -3.21 9.51 0.96
C GLY A 13 -4.72 9.42 1.24
N VAL A 14 -5.22 8.23 1.53
CA VAL A 14 -6.63 8.03 1.86
C VAL A 14 -6.77 7.64 3.32
N ASP A 15 -7.54 8.42 4.08
CA ASP A 15 -7.84 8.15 5.48
C ASP A 15 -9.30 8.50 5.78
N ILE A 16 -9.99 7.65 6.54
CA ILE A 16 -11.37 7.90 6.98
C ILE A 16 -11.48 9.07 7.97
N ASN A 17 -10.36 9.43 8.62
CA ASN A 17 -10.28 10.53 9.56
C ASN A 17 -10.11 11.87 8.82
N ALA A 18 -11.19 12.63 8.70
CA ALA A 18 -11.19 13.92 8.03
C ALA A 18 -10.17 14.93 8.62
N ARG A 19 -9.90 14.87 9.94
CA ARG A 19 -8.89 15.74 10.56
C ARG A 19 -7.48 15.39 10.11
N ALA A 20 -7.16 14.10 9.99
CA ALA A 20 -5.88 13.66 9.44
C ALA A 20 -5.71 14.12 7.99
N VAL A 21 -6.76 13.99 7.18
CA VAL A 21 -6.80 14.48 5.80
C VAL A 21 -6.56 15.99 5.71
N GLU A 22 -7.24 16.78 6.53
CA GLU A 22 -7.04 18.24 6.58
C GLU A 22 -5.62 18.61 7.02
N THR A 23 -5.07 17.92 8.02
CA THR A 23 -3.71 18.15 8.51
C THR A 23 -2.69 17.92 7.39
N ILE A 24 -2.76 16.78 6.70
CA ILE A 24 -1.86 16.48 5.58
C ILE A 24 -2.02 17.52 4.44
N ASN A 25 -3.24 17.91 4.11
CA ASN A 25 -3.48 18.89 3.04
C ASN A 25 -2.97 20.30 3.37
N ARG A 26 -2.71 20.61 4.63
CA ARG A 26 -1.99 21.83 5.05
C ARG A 26 -0.46 21.66 5.01
N GLY A 27 0.05 20.50 4.61
CA GLY A 27 1.49 20.19 4.66
C GLY A 27 2.00 19.91 6.08
N GLU A 28 1.12 19.53 6.99
CA GLU A 28 1.42 19.23 8.39
C GLU A 28 1.39 17.70 8.62
N ILE A 29 2.00 17.24 9.70
CA ILE A 29 1.97 15.83 10.12
C ILE A 29 1.31 15.70 11.49
N HIS A 30 0.73 14.54 11.76
CA HIS A 30 0.11 14.18 13.04
C HIS A 30 0.95 13.19 13.86
N ILE A 31 2.11 12.79 13.34
CA ILE A 31 3.07 11.91 14.00
C ILE A 31 4.43 12.60 14.11
N VAL A 32 5.20 12.27 15.14
CA VAL A 32 6.53 12.86 15.35
C VAL A 32 7.59 11.91 14.76
N GLU A 33 8.11 12.30 13.59
CA GLU A 33 9.19 11.59 12.91
C GLU A 33 10.18 12.61 12.33
N PRO A 34 11.50 12.41 12.53
CA PRO A 34 12.51 13.31 11.98
C PRO A 34 12.37 13.48 10.46
N ASP A 35 12.51 14.71 9.98
CA ASP A 35 12.45 15.10 8.55
C ASP A 35 11.11 14.85 7.83
N LEU A 36 10.17 14.12 8.41
CA LEU A 36 8.89 13.80 7.77
C LEU A 36 8.05 15.05 7.52
N ASP A 37 8.04 15.99 8.47
CA ASP A 37 7.32 17.27 8.38
C ASP A 37 7.77 18.07 7.16
N ARG A 38 9.07 18.21 6.97
CA ARG A 38 9.64 18.91 5.81
C ARG A 38 9.28 18.21 4.51
N VAL A 39 9.44 16.88 4.43
CA VAL A 39 9.14 16.11 3.21
C VAL A 39 7.65 16.17 2.84
N VAL A 40 6.75 16.08 3.84
CA VAL A 40 5.30 16.19 3.60
C VAL A 40 4.95 17.60 3.12
N LYS A 41 5.47 18.65 3.78
CA LYS A 41 5.25 20.03 3.40
C LYS A 41 5.68 20.31 1.96
N GLU A 42 6.92 19.96 1.61
CA GLU A 42 7.46 20.12 0.26
C GLU A 42 6.64 19.37 -0.80
N ALA A 43 6.18 18.15 -0.47
CA ALA A 43 5.38 17.33 -1.37
C ALA A 43 3.97 17.91 -1.61
N VAL A 44 3.34 18.47 -0.57
CA VAL A 44 2.02 19.11 -0.67
C VAL A 44 2.12 20.45 -1.42
N GLU A 45 3.08 21.31 -1.05
CA GLU A 45 3.32 22.59 -1.74
C GLU A 45 3.70 22.39 -3.21
N GLY A 46 4.44 21.33 -3.52
CA GLY A 46 4.80 20.94 -4.88
C GLY A 46 3.65 20.29 -5.69
N GLY A 47 2.51 20.02 -5.05
CA GLY A 47 1.35 19.38 -5.69
C GLY A 47 1.52 17.87 -5.94
N PHE A 48 2.51 17.21 -5.31
CA PHE A 48 2.76 15.76 -5.48
C PHE A 48 2.06 14.90 -4.42
N LEU A 49 1.64 15.49 -3.29
CA LEU A 49 0.89 14.83 -2.24
C LEU A 49 -0.37 15.58 -1.92
N ARG A 50 -1.48 14.90 -1.86
CA ARG A 50 -2.73 15.35 -1.27
C ARG A 50 -3.37 14.22 -0.48
N ALA A 51 -4.30 14.54 0.40
CA ALA A 51 -5.10 13.55 1.11
C ALA A 51 -6.59 13.67 0.76
N SER A 52 -7.31 12.57 0.90
CA SER A 52 -8.75 12.46 0.63
C SER A 52 -9.39 11.48 1.61
N THR A 53 -10.67 11.63 1.88
CA THR A 53 -11.45 10.62 2.63
C THR A 53 -11.97 9.49 1.76
N THR A 54 -11.83 9.60 0.44
CA THR A 54 -12.29 8.60 -0.54
C THR A 54 -11.17 8.24 -1.50
N PRO A 55 -11.05 6.95 -1.88
CA PRO A 55 -10.12 6.52 -2.92
C PRO A 55 -10.39 7.18 -4.28
N VAL A 56 -9.36 7.26 -5.09
CA VAL A 56 -9.42 7.74 -6.47
C VAL A 56 -8.81 6.71 -7.41
N GLU A 57 -9.10 6.79 -8.70
CA GLU A 57 -8.44 5.97 -9.69
C GLU A 57 -6.92 6.21 -9.67
N ALA A 58 -6.14 5.13 -9.65
CA ALA A 58 -4.69 5.14 -9.58
C ALA A 58 -4.07 3.93 -10.29
N ASP A 59 -2.77 3.99 -10.56
CA ASP A 59 -2.01 2.87 -11.13
C ASP A 59 -1.59 1.85 -10.06
N ALA A 60 -1.45 2.30 -8.81
CA ALA A 60 -1.10 1.46 -7.68
C ALA A 60 -1.84 1.88 -6.39
N TYR A 61 -2.19 0.89 -5.59
CA TYR A 61 -2.85 1.04 -4.29
C TYR A 61 -2.03 0.31 -3.23
N LEU A 62 -1.68 1.01 -2.15
CA LEU A 62 -0.99 0.44 -1.00
C LEU A 62 -1.94 0.46 0.19
N ILE A 63 -2.27 -0.71 0.71
CA ILE A 63 -3.16 -0.88 1.86
C ILE A 63 -2.29 -1.02 3.11
N ALA A 64 -2.32 0.01 3.94
CA ALA A 64 -1.56 0.15 5.18
C ALA A 64 -2.51 0.55 6.32
N VAL A 65 -3.41 -0.36 6.67
CA VAL A 65 -4.44 -0.16 7.70
C VAL A 65 -4.11 -0.95 8.97
N PRO A 66 -4.67 -0.59 10.14
CA PRO A 66 -4.48 -1.39 11.34
C PRO A 66 -4.98 -2.83 11.17
N THR A 67 -4.25 -3.77 11.80
CA THR A 67 -4.62 -5.20 11.87
C THR A 67 -4.59 -5.65 13.33
N PRO A 68 -5.53 -5.18 14.17
CA PRO A 68 -5.57 -5.54 15.58
C PRO A 68 -5.96 -7.00 15.78
N PHE A 69 -5.75 -7.49 17.00
CA PHE A 69 -6.30 -8.77 17.41
C PHE A 69 -7.74 -8.61 17.91
N LYS A 70 -8.55 -9.63 17.71
CA LYS A 70 -9.87 -9.79 18.32
C LYS A 70 -9.95 -11.12 19.05
N GLY A 71 -10.84 -11.21 20.04
CA GLY A 71 -11.04 -12.45 20.80
C GLY A 71 -9.74 -12.99 21.40
N ASP A 72 -9.47 -14.26 21.16
CA ASP A 72 -8.30 -14.98 21.68
C ASP A 72 -7.12 -14.90 20.69
N HIS A 73 -6.60 -13.68 20.48
CA HIS A 73 -5.47 -13.37 19.56
C HIS A 73 -5.73 -13.66 18.07
N GLU A 74 -6.98 -13.73 17.65
CA GLU A 74 -7.30 -13.86 16.23
C GLU A 74 -7.04 -12.52 15.50
N PRO A 75 -6.35 -12.51 14.33
CA PRO A 75 -6.17 -11.30 13.54
C PRO A 75 -7.53 -10.75 13.06
N ASP A 76 -7.75 -9.44 13.26
CA ASP A 76 -8.94 -8.79 12.72
C ASP A 76 -8.65 -8.18 11.35
N MET A 77 -9.12 -8.85 10.31
CA MET A 77 -8.93 -8.43 8.92
C MET A 77 -10.02 -7.46 8.42
N ALA A 78 -10.95 -7.03 9.27
CA ALA A 78 -12.08 -6.17 8.86
C ALA A 78 -11.63 -4.83 8.26
N PHE A 79 -10.51 -4.26 8.76
CA PHE A 79 -9.96 -3.03 8.19
C PHE A 79 -9.38 -3.25 6.78
N VAL A 80 -8.71 -4.38 6.56
CA VAL A 80 -8.18 -4.75 5.23
C VAL A 80 -9.32 -5.01 4.26
N GLU A 81 -10.36 -5.75 4.68
CA GLU A 81 -11.57 -5.98 3.89
C GLU A 81 -12.26 -4.66 3.51
N SER A 82 -12.44 -3.76 4.49
CA SER A 82 -13.04 -2.45 4.26
C SER A 82 -12.22 -1.61 3.27
N ALA A 83 -10.90 -1.59 3.42
CA ALA A 83 -10.00 -0.88 2.49
C ALA A 83 -10.08 -1.48 1.08
N ALA A 84 -10.03 -2.80 0.94
CA ALA A 84 -10.18 -3.49 -0.34
C ALA A 84 -11.51 -3.15 -1.02
N LYS A 85 -12.61 -3.22 -0.29
CA LYS A 85 -13.95 -2.86 -0.81
C LYS A 85 -14.04 -1.38 -1.19
N SER A 86 -13.35 -0.49 -0.47
CA SER A 86 -13.37 0.94 -0.76
C SER A 86 -12.62 1.31 -2.06
N ILE A 87 -11.52 0.62 -2.37
CA ILE A 87 -10.78 0.85 -3.61
C ILE A 87 -11.39 0.13 -4.83
N ALA A 88 -12.19 -0.90 -4.62
CA ALA A 88 -12.77 -1.70 -5.70
C ALA A 88 -13.47 -0.85 -6.78
N PRO A 89 -14.33 0.14 -6.47
CA PRO A 89 -15.01 0.94 -7.49
C PRO A 89 -14.08 1.75 -8.41
N VAL A 90 -12.86 2.05 -7.95
CA VAL A 90 -11.88 2.87 -8.68
C VAL A 90 -10.71 2.06 -9.26
N LEU A 91 -10.75 0.72 -9.11
CA LEU A 91 -9.76 -0.15 -9.76
C LEU A 91 -9.96 -0.17 -11.27
N LYS A 92 -8.85 -0.15 -11.99
CA LYS A 92 -8.80 -0.30 -13.45
C LYS A 92 -7.91 -1.46 -13.87
N LYS A 93 -8.04 -1.89 -15.12
CA LYS A 93 -7.10 -2.83 -15.73
C LYS A 93 -5.68 -2.28 -15.67
N GLY A 94 -4.74 -3.15 -15.34
CA GLY A 94 -3.34 -2.78 -15.14
C GLY A 94 -3.03 -2.23 -13.74
N ALA A 95 -3.98 -2.09 -12.83
CA ALA A 95 -3.71 -1.66 -11.47
C ALA A 95 -2.86 -2.68 -10.68
N LEU A 96 -2.07 -2.17 -9.73
CA LEU A 96 -1.32 -2.96 -8.77
C LEU A 96 -1.89 -2.69 -7.36
N VAL A 97 -2.23 -3.73 -6.61
CA VAL A 97 -2.64 -3.62 -5.20
C VAL A 97 -1.61 -4.31 -4.33
N ILE A 98 -1.08 -3.59 -3.34
CA ILE A 98 -0.09 -4.11 -2.39
C ILE A 98 -0.67 -4.02 -0.98
N LEU A 99 -0.66 -5.14 -0.26
CA LEU A 99 -0.93 -5.17 1.17
C LEU A 99 0.39 -4.94 1.91
N GLU A 100 0.47 -3.86 2.69
CA GLU A 100 1.63 -3.52 3.54
C GLU A 100 1.37 -3.80 5.03
N SER A 101 0.10 -3.88 5.44
CA SER A 101 -0.26 -4.17 6.83
C SER A 101 0.28 -5.52 7.28
N THR A 102 0.82 -5.60 8.51
CA THR A 102 1.19 -6.89 9.14
C THR A 102 -0.03 -7.81 9.14
N SER A 103 0.10 -8.97 8.53
CA SER A 103 -1.04 -9.84 8.24
C SER A 103 -0.68 -11.32 8.43
N PRO A 104 -1.65 -12.17 8.77
CA PRO A 104 -1.42 -13.62 8.81
C PRO A 104 -1.24 -14.19 7.41
N VAL A 105 -0.62 -15.37 7.34
CA VAL A 105 -0.44 -16.08 6.07
C VAL A 105 -1.80 -16.38 5.40
N GLY A 106 -1.92 -15.99 4.13
CA GLY A 106 -3.16 -16.10 3.35
C GLY A 106 -3.98 -14.81 3.27
N ALA A 107 -3.58 -13.75 3.97
CA ALA A 107 -4.31 -12.46 3.97
C ALA A 107 -4.33 -11.81 2.60
N THR A 108 -3.25 -11.89 1.84
CA THR A 108 -3.19 -11.35 0.46
C THR A 108 -4.14 -12.09 -0.48
N GLU A 109 -4.21 -13.41 -0.37
CA GLU A 109 -5.16 -14.23 -1.13
C GLU A 109 -6.61 -13.88 -0.76
N GLN A 110 -6.87 -13.69 0.53
CA GLN A 110 -8.20 -13.29 1.01
C GLN A 110 -8.59 -11.89 0.50
N MET A 111 -7.65 -10.93 0.52
CA MET A 111 -7.86 -9.60 -0.06
C MET A 111 -8.18 -9.69 -1.56
N ALA A 112 -7.44 -10.52 -2.31
CA ALA A 112 -7.69 -10.76 -3.73
C ALA A 112 -9.09 -11.32 -3.98
N GLN A 113 -9.59 -12.19 -3.09
CA GLN A 113 -10.95 -12.73 -3.17
C GLN A 113 -12.00 -11.63 -2.97
N TRP A 114 -11.88 -10.79 -1.96
CA TRP A 114 -12.81 -9.67 -1.74
C TRP A 114 -12.84 -8.68 -2.91
N LEU A 115 -11.68 -8.41 -3.51
CA LEU A 115 -11.61 -7.56 -4.70
C LEU A 115 -12.30 -8.21 -5.91
N ALA A 116 -12.10 -9.52 -6.12
CA ALA A 116 -12.73 -10.25 -7.22
C ALA A 116 -14.27 -10.31 -7.07
N GLU A 117 -14.75 -10.49 -5.84
CA GLU A 117 -16.20 -10.45 -5.55
C GLU A 117 -16.81 -9.07 -5.81
N ALA A 118 -16.08 -8.01 -5.47
CA ALA A 118 -16.54 -6.64 -5.68
C ALA A 118 -16.41 -6.16 -7.14
N ARG A 119 -15.51 -6.79 -7.95
CA ARG A 119 -15.24 -6.43 -9.35
C ARG A 119 -15.20 -7.66 -10.27
N PRO A 120 -16.38 -8.29 -10.48
CA PRO A 120 -16.48 -9.47 -11.36
C PRO A 120 -16.19 -9.16 -12.83
N ASP A 121 -16.08 -7.90 -13.19
CA ASP A 121 -15.69 -7.41 -14.53
C ASP A 121 -14.16 -7.41 -14.76
N LEU A 122 -13.36 -7.58 -13.69
CA LEU A 122 -11.90 -7.67 -13.72
C LEU A 122 -11.43 -9.08 -13.35
N SER A 123 -10.32 -9.50 -13.92
CA SER A 123 -9.66 -10.76 -13.53
C SER A 123 -8.53 -10.50 -12.54
N PHE A 124 -8.34 -11.45 -11.62
CA PHE A 124 -7.36 -11.40 -10.55
C PHE A 124 -6.40 -12.59 -10.60
N PRO A 125 -5.22 -12.54 -9.94
CA PRO A 125 -4.19 -13.57 -10.07
C PRO A 125 -4.65 -14.99 -9.71
N GLN A 126 -5.55 -15.16 -8.72
CA GLN A 126 -6.10 -16.47 -8.37
C GLN A 126 -7.00 -17.07 -9.45
N GLN A 127 -7.48 -16.27 -10.40
CA GLN A 127 -8.35 -16.69 -11.50
C GLN A 127 -7.60 -16.85 -12.82
N ALA A 128 -6.71 -15.89 -13.12
CA ALA A 128 -6.08 -15.74 -14.44
C ALA A 128 -4.54 -15.80 -14.41
N GLY A 129 -3.93 -16.04 -13.23
CA GLY A 129 -2.49 -16.08 -13.07
C GLY A 129 -1.81 -14.79 -13.55
N GLU A 130 -0.79 -14.94 -14.41
CA GLU A 130 -0.03 -13.80 -14.97
C GLU A 130 -0.82 -12.96 -15.99
N GLN A 131 -1.94 -13.48 -16.48
CA GLN A 131 -2.84 -12.81 -17.43
C GLN A 131 -3.89 -11.92 -16.73
N ALA A 132 -3.83 -11.79 -15.40
CA ALA A 132 -4.79 -11.04 -14.62
C ALA A 132 -4.82 -9.55 -15.00
N ASP A 133 -6.02 -8.95 -14.99
CA ASP A 133 -6.20 -7.51 -15.20
C ASP A 133 -5.61 -6.69 -14.04
N VAL A 134 -5.64 -7.22 -12.82
CA VAL A 134 -5.12 -6.58 -11.60
C VAL A 134 -3.97 -7.42 -11.04
N ASN A 135 -2.90 -6.76 -10.62
CA ASN A 135 -1.77 -7.42 -9.99
C ASN A 135 -1.83 -7.24 -8.48
N ILE A 136 -1.45 -8.28 -7.72
CA ILE A 136 -1.55 -8.27 -6.25
C ILE A 136 -0.25 -8.79 -5.63
N ALA A 137 0.24 -8.05 -4.62
CA ALA A 137 1.44 -8.41 -3.88
C ALA A 137 1.30 -8.08 -2.38
N TYR A 138 2.19 -8.65 -1.61
CA TYR A 138 2.44 -8.32 -0.21
C TYR A 138 3.83 -7.72 -0.04
N CYS A 139 3.95 -6.69 0.78
CA CYS A 139 5.24 -6.10 1.14
C CYS A 139 5.18 -5.56 2.58
N PRO A 140 5.62 -6.33 3.59
CA PRO A 140 5.54 -5.91 4.98
C PRO A 140 6.36 -4.64 5.25
N GLU A 141 5.80 -3.74 6.05
CA GLU A 141 6.54 -2.60 6.57
C GLU A 141 7.37 -3.02 7.79
N ARG A 142 8.66 -2.65 7.80
CA ARG A 142 9.63 -3.06 8.82
C ARG A 142 10.56 -1.92 9.21
N VAL A 143 10.01 -0.74 9.52
CA VAL A 143 10.80 0.40 9.97
C VAL A 143 10.69 0.62 11.47
N LEU A 144 11.75 1.15 12.06
CA LEU A 144 11.77 1.54 13.47
C LEU A 144 11.27 2.98 13.62
N PRO A 145 10.42 3.26 14.62
CA PRO A 145 10.05 4.62 14.98
C PRO A 145 11.27 5.51 15.23
N GLY A 146 11.24 6.74 14.72
CA GLY A 146 12.34 7.69 14.81
C GLY A 146 13.38 7.59 13.68
N GLN A 147 13.30 6.59 12.80
CA GLN A 147 14.17 6.41 11.64
C GLN A 147 13.41 6.09 10.36
N VAL A 148 12.11 6.30 10.36
CA VAL A 148 11.19 5.87 9.29
C VAL A 148 11.66 6.32 7.91
N MET A 149 12.00 7.60 7.72
CA MET A 149 12.40 8.11 6.41
C MET A 149 13.72 7.50 5.89
N VAL A 150 14.68 7.26 6.77
CA VAL A 150 15.97 6.66 6.40
C VAL A 150 15.80 5.18 6.06
N GLU A 151 15.09 4.45 6.92
CA GLU A 151 14.90 3.01 6.76
C GLU A 151 13.99 2.66 5.58
N LEU A 152 12.95 3.45 5.31
CA LEU A 152 12.10 3.29 4.12
C LEU A 152 12.91 3.32 2.82
N ILE A 153 13.97 4.13 2.78
CA ILE A 153 14.81 4.31 1.59
C ILE A 153 15.93 3.26 1.53
N LYS A 154 16.56 2.94 2.66
CA LYS A 154 17.79 2.14 2.68
C LYS A 154 17.60 0.66 2.97
N ASN A 155 16.57 0.28 3.73
CA ASN A 155 16.36 -1.12 4.10
C ASN A 155 15.87 -1.93 2.90
N ASP A 156 16.34 -3.17 2.81
CA ASP A 156 15.82 -4.15 1.86
C ASP A 156 14.34 -4.41 2.09
N ARG A 157 13.59 -4.65 1.02
CA ARG A 157 12.17 -4.99 1.08
C ARG A 157 11.92 -6.41 0.65
N VAL A 158 11.16 -7.14 1.46
CA VAL A 158 10.61 -8.44 1.07
C VAL A 158 9.36 -8.19 0.23
N ILE A 159 9.31 -8.75 -0.98
CA ILE A 159 8.20 -8.57 -1.90
C ILE A 159 7.66 -9.93 -2.32
N GLY A 160 6.43 -10.20 -1.94
CA GLY A 160 5.72 -11.43 -2.28
C GLY A 160 4.56 -11.18 -3.23
N GLY A 161 4.74 -11.44 -4.52
CA GLY A 161 3.63 -11.39 -5.48
C GLY A 161 2.80 -12.66 -5.46
N MET A 162 1.52 -12.55 -5.82
CA MET A 162 0.70 -13.73 -6.09
C MET A 162 1.15 -14.46 -7.36
N THR A 163 1.82 -13.75 -8.27
CA THR A 163 2.51 -14.30 -9.47
C THR A 163 3.88 -13.62 -9.61
N PRO A 164 4.80 -14.17 -10.44
CA PRO A 164 6.07 -13.52 -10.76
C PRO A 164 5.88 -12.09 -11.31
N VAL A 165 4.92 -11.87 -12.19
CA VAL A 165 4.59 -10.55 -12.74
C VAL A 165 4.15 -9.57 -11.63
N CYS A 166 3.37 -10.03 -10.66
CA CYS A 166 2.98 -9.21 -9.51
C CYS A 166 4.20 -8.76 -8.69
N SER A 167 5.17 -9.67 -8.45
CA SER A 167 6.41 -9.35 -7.73
C SER A 167 7.28 -8.35 -8.51
N GLU A 168 7.40 -8.54 -9.82
CA GLU A 168 8.16 -7.63 -10.69
C GLU A 168 7.58 -6.21 -10.66
N ARG A 169 6.27 -6.09 -10.80
CA ARG A 169 5.58 -4.80 -10.77
C ARG A 169 5.69 -4.11 -9.41
N ALA A 170 5.53 -4.86 -8.31
CA ALA A 170 5.71 -4.33 -6.96
C ALA A 170 7.16 -3.87 -6.73
N SER A 171 8.14 -4.66 -7.17
CA SER A 171 9.56 -4.27 -7.11
C SER A 171 9.84 -2.99 -7.91
N ALA A 172 9.31 -2.87 -9.11
CA ALA A 172 9.45 -1.68 -9.93
C ALA A 172 8.85 -0.44 -9.27
N LEU A 173 7.71 -0.58 -8.57
CA LEU A 173 7.10 0.51 -7.82
C LEU A 173 8.00 0.97 -6.66
N TYR A 174 8.49 0.07 -5.82
CA TYR A 174 9.33 0.45 -4.69
C TYR A 174 10.69 1.02 -5.11
N LYS A 175 11.28 0.54 -6.20
CA LYS A 175 12.53 1.07 -6.78
C LYS A 175 12.47 2.55 -7.18
N ILE A 176 11.29 3.18 -7.18
CA ILE A 176 11.16 4.62 -7.37
C ILE A 176 11.90 5.41 -6.28
N PHE A 177 11.93 4.90 -5.04
CA PHE A 177 12.59 5.58 -3.94
C PHE A 177 13.58 4.69 -3.16
N LEU A 178 13.49 3.37 -3.30
CA LEU A 178 14.29 2.39 -2.57
C LEU A 178 15.73 2.35 -3.08
N GLU A 179 16.69 2.45 -2.17
CA GLU A 179 18.13 2.24 -2.40
C GLU A 179 18.58 0.82 -2.00
N GLY A 180 17.82 0.16 -1.11
CA GLY A 180 18.04 -1.23 -0.74
C GLY A 180 17.60 -2.22 -1.81
N GLU A 181 17.74 -3.51 -1.53
CA GLU A 181 17.35 -4.58 -2.46
C GLU A 181 15.88 -4.97 -2.30
N CYS A 182 15.30 -5.48 -3.39
CA CYS A 182 14.01 -6.16 -3.38
C CYS A 182 14.26 -7.67 -3.30
N VAL A 183 14.00 -8.25 -2.13
CA VAL A 183 14.07 -9.71 -1.92
C VAL A 183 12.74 -10.30 -2.37
N VAL A 184 12.72 -10.92 -3.54
CA VAL A 184 11.49 -11.42 -4.16
C VAL A 184 11.18 -12.84 -3.70
N THR A 185 9.93 -13.07 -3.32
CA THR A 185 9.36 -14.36 -2.95
C THR A 185 7.88 -14.44 -3.37
N ASN A 186 7.11 -15.39 -2.86
CA ASN A 186 5.65 -15.43 -3.02
C ASN A 186 4.94 -14.75 -1.83
N SER A 187 3.65 -14.43 -1.99
CA SER A 187 2.87 -13.71 -0.97
C SER A 187 2.86 -14.42 0.39
N ARG A 188 2.65 -15.74 0.40
CA ARG A 188 2.57 -16.53 1.65
C ARG A 188 3.89 -16.60 2.41
N THR A 189 5.03 -16.55 1.71
CA THR A 189 6.35 -16.53 2.36
C THR A 189 6.70 -15.13 2.87
N ALA A 190 6.20 -14.10 2.21
CA ALA A 190 6.43 -12.72 2.61
C ALA A 190 5.56 -12.31 3.81
N GLU A 191 4.37 -12.86 3.96
CA GLU A 191 3.47 -12.74 5.12
C GLU A 191 4.06 -13.41 6.37
#